data_e220afed544fe47a9f166e4ed76e0b15
#
_entry.id   e220afed544fe47a9f166e4ed76e0b15
#
_cell.length_a   1.000
_cell.length_b   1.000
_cell.length_c   1.000
_cell.angle_alpha   90.00
_cell.angle_beta   90.00
_cell.angle_gamma   90.00
#
_symmetry.space_group_name_H-M   'P 1'
#
loop_
_entity.id
_entity.type
_entity.pdbx_description
1 polymer ?
#
loop_
_entity_poly.entity_id
_entity_poly.type
_entity_poly.pdbx_seq_one_letter_code
_entity_poly.pdbx_strand_id
1 'polypeptide(L)'
;MAKLGVALLFILLNLYTYRYFANEDFIPDRGDFANFPPRIEAWNCTSFQEMSDDILRRLGVTDYLLCDFVNPELEAVANVYVGYHQSQTRDTGGSDNLIHPPEHCLPGAGWDIIKSDVVPLELGFGGEAKRVIIAKGNNRNLVYFWYQSRGRVIARNHEKVLYMFLDRATKGRTD
;
A
#
# COMPACT_ATOMS: atom_id res chain seq x y z
N MET A 1 -25.00 15.45 -39.50
CA MET A 1 -24.57 16.38 -38.43
C MET A 1 -24.43 15.66 -37.07
N ALA A 2 -25.38 14.82 -36.61
CA ALA A 2 -25.26 14.09 -35.35
C ALA A 2 -24.02 13.18 -35.24
N LYS A 3 -23.68 12.45 -36.31
CA LYS A 3 -22.49 11.56 -36.31
C LYS A 3 -21.18 12.33 -36.17
N LEU A 4 -21.07 13.51 -36.76
CA LEU A 4 -19.91 14.39 -36.61
C LEU A 4 -19.78 14.95 -35.18
N GLY A 5 -20.93 15.31 -34.57
CA GLY A 5 -20.95 15.75 -33.16
C GLY A 5 -20.51 14.66 -32.18
N VAL A 6 -20.97 13.43 -32.40
CA VAL A 6 -20.54 12.28 -31.59
C VAL A 6 -19.03 12.00 -31.75
N ALA A 7 -18.54 12.01 -33.01
CA ALA A 7 -17.11 11.82 -33.27
C ALA A 7 -16.24 12.91 -32.58
N LEU A 8 -16.68 14.18 -32.67
CA LEU A 8 -15.98 15.28 -32.01
C LEU A 8 -15.95 15.12 -30.48
N LEU A 9 -17.10 14.72 -29.90
CA LEU A 9 -17.19 14.46 -28.47
C LEU A 9 -16.20 13.34 -28.03
N PHE A 10 -16.11 12.25 -28.79
CA PHE A 10 -15.16 11.18 -28.51
C PHE A 10 -13.70 11.65 -28.63
N ILE A 11 -13.38 12.46 -29.63
CA ILE A 11 -12.02 13.02 -29.79
C ILE A 11 -11.69 13.93 -28.62
N LEU A 12 -12.59 14.82 -28.22
CA LEU A 12 -12.39 15.71 -27.09
C LEU A 12 -12.25 14.94 -25.76
N LEU A 13 -13.07 13.91 -25.56
CA LEU A 13 -12.97 13.04 -24.39
C LEU A 13 -11.63 12.28 -24.37
N ASN A 14 -11.21 11.73 -25.53
CA ASN A 14 -9.91 11.08 -25.63
C ASN A 14 -8.74 12.04 -25.38
N LEU A 15 -8.80 13.24 -25.93
CA LEU A 15 -7.78 14.27 -25.72
C LEU A 15 -7.74 14.70 -24.24
N TYR A 16 -8.90 14.87 -23.62
CA TYR A 16 -9.03 15.18 -22.21
C TYR A 16 -8.45 14.06 -21.33
N THR A 17 -8.85 12.81 -21.56
CA THR A 17 -8.35 11.67 -20.80
C THR A 17 -6.84 11.48 -21.01
N TYR A 18 -6.35 11.60 -22.25
CA TYR A 18 -4.91 11.53 -22.52
C TYR A 18 -4.15 12.63 -21.77
N ARG A 19 -4.60 13.88 -21.90
CA ARG A 19 -3.91 15.01 -21.26
C ARG A 19 -3.98 14.94 -19.73
N TYR A 20 -5.01 14.33 -19.17
CA TYR A 20 -5.22 14.24 -17.74
C TYR A 20 -4.48 13.07 -17.09
N PHE A 21 -4.44 11.91 -17.77
CA PHE A 21 -3.85 10.69 -17.25
C PHE A 21 -2.41 10.43 -17.72
N ALA A 22 -1.93 11.11 -18.77
CA ALA A 22 -0.56 11.00 -19.26
C ALA A 22 0.43 11.96 -18.58
N ASN A 23 -0.06 12.85 -17.71
CA ASN A 23 0.85 13.70 -16.93
C ASN A 23 1.62 12.86 -15.91
N GLU A 24 2.87 13.23 -15.67
CA GLU A 24 3.68 12.65 -14.59
C GLU A 24 2.99 12.84 -13.24
N ASP A 25 3.18 11.87 -12.35
CA ASP A 25 2.66 11.98 -10.99
C ASP A 25 3.38 13.09 -10.24
N PHE A 26 2.62 13.91 -9.52
CA PHE A 26 3.19 14.81 -8.54
C PHE A 26 3.67 13.99 -7.35
N ILE A 27 4.99 13.96 -7.13
CA ILE A 27 5.61 13.25 -6.01
C ILE A 27 5.89 14.28 -4.90
N PRO A 28 5.21 14.19 -3.75
CA PRO A 28 5.46 15.10 -2.64
C PRO A 28 6.81 14.81 -2.00
N ASP A 29 7.42 15.85 -1.44
CA ASP A 29 8.57 15.70 -0.56
C ASP A 29 8.15 14.98 0.73
N ARG A 30 8.96 14.02 1.18
CA ARG A 30 8.75 13.24 2.40
C ARG A 30 10.09 12.84 3.03
N GLY A 31 10.08 12.51 4.31
CA GLY A 31 11.22 11.87 4.96
C GLY A 31 11.38 10.41 4.55
N ASP A 32 12.62 9.95 4.40
CA ASP A 32 12.95 8.55 4.12
C ASP A 32 12.73 7.67 5.35
N PHE A 33 12.36 6.41 5.13
CA PHE A 33 12.23 5.43 6.22
C PHE A 33 13.56 5.08 6.89
N ALA A 34 14.69 5.34 6.24
CA ALA A 34 16.00 5.25 6.89
C ALA A 34 16.13 6.17 8.13
N ASN A 35 15.36 7.25 8.18
CA ASN A 35 15.30 8.19 9.31
C ASN A 35 14.16 7.87 10.29
N PHE A 36 13.46 6.74 10.11
CA PHE A 36 12.39 6.35 11.01
C PHE A 36 12.93 6.09 12.43
N PRO A 37 12.28 6.60 13.47
CA PRO A 37 12.78 6.44 14.83
C PRO A 37 12.85 4.95 15.22
N PRO A 38 14.01 4.47 15.68
CA PRO A 38 14.16 3.06 16.06
C PRO A 38 13.39 2.72 17.36
N ARG A 39 12.90 3.74 18.06
CA ARG A 39 12.13 3.60 19.29
C ARG A 39 10.82 4.37 19.21
N ILE A 40 9.73 3.68 19.53
CA ILE A 40 8.39 4.27 19.66
C ILE A 40 7.83 3.82 21.01
N GLU A 41 7.72 4.74 21.96
CA GLU A 41 7.31 4.42 23.33
C GLU A 41 8.17 3.29 23.95
N ALA A 42 7.54 2.17 24.35
CA ALA A 42 8.22 1.00 24.89
C ALA A 42 8.69 -0.01 23.81
N TRP A 43 8.39 0.26 22.53
CA TRP A 43 8.79 -0.61 21.43
C TRP A 43 10.13 -0.16 20.84
N ASN A 44 11.04 -1.12 20.68
CA ASN A 44 12.37 -0.87 20.10
C ASN A 44 12.56 -1.74 18.87
N CYS A 45 12.93 -1.13 17.74
CA CYS A 45 13.40 -1.84 16.57
C CYS A 45 14.75 -2.46 16.88
N THR A 46 14.84 -3.78 16.83
CA THR A 46 16.09 -4.50 17.17
C THR A 46 17.06 -4.55 15.99
N SER A 47 16.53 -4.64 14.77
CA SER A 47 17.32 -4.56 13.54
C SER A 47 16.45 -4.21 12.36
N PHE A 48 16.85 -3.23 11.56
CA PHE A 48 16.27 -3.01 10.24
C PHE A 48 16.72 -4.16 9.32
N GLN A 49 15.76 -4.80 8.69
CA GLN A 49 16.03 -5.91 7.78
C GLN A 49 16.09 -5.41 6.34
N GLU A 50 17.12 -5.83 5.62
CA GLU A 50 17.27 -5.53 4.20
C GLU A 50 16.60 -6.62 3.36
N MET A 51 15.84 -6.20 2.36
CA MET A 51 15.26 -7.10 1.37
C MET A 51 16.20 -7.23 0.17
N SER A 52 16.22 -8.44 -0.42
CA SER A 52 16.98 -8.64 -1.65
C SER A 52 16.36 -7.85 -2.82
N ASP A 53 17.19 -7.50 -3.81
CA ASP A 53 16.78 -6.78 -5.01
C ASP A 53 15.63 -7.47 -5.76
N ASP A 54 15.57 -8.80 -5.73
CA ASP A 54 14.49 -9.57 -6.33
C ASP A 54 13.14 -9.33 -5.63
N ILE A 55 13.16 -9.25 -4.30
CA ILE A 55 11.95 -8.95 -3.51
C ILE A 55 11.53 -7.50 -3.78
N LEU A 56 12.47 -6.56 -3.75
CA LEU A 56 12.19 -5.14 -4.01
C LEU A 56 11.58 -4.93 -5.39
N ARG A 57 12.13 -5.58 -6.43
CA ARG A 57 11.56 -5.52 -7.79
C ARG A 57 10.15 -6.09 -7.87
N ARG A 58 9.86 -7.18 -7.16
CA ARG A 58 8.52 -7.78 -7.13
C ARG A 58 7.50 -6.94 -6.38
N LEU A 59 7.93 -6.30 -5.30
CA LEU A 59 7.08 -5.40 -4.50
C LEU A 59 6.86 -4.05 -5.19
N GLY A 60 7.81 -3.61 -6.04
CA GLY A 60 7.75 -2.31 -6.71
C GLY A 60 7.78 -1.12 -5.75
N VAL A 61 8.32 -1.31 -4.56
CA VAL A 61 8.42 -0.25 -3.54
C VAL A 61 9.54 0.73 -3.87
N THR A 62 9.29 2.00 -3.62
CA THR A 62 10.29 3.07 -3.76
C THR A 62 11.14 3.21 -2.50
N ASP A 63 10.52 2.95 -1.35
CA ASP A 63 11.15 2.99 -0.05
C ASP A 63 10.40 2.06 0.92
N TYR A 64 11.07 1.55 1.94
CA TYR A 64 10.42 0.63 2.87
C TYR A 64 11.04 0.66 4.27
N LEU A 65 10.23 0.25 5.24
CA LEU A 65 10.64 -0.11 6.59
C LEU A 65 10.33 -1.59 6.80
N LEU A 66 11.30 -2.35 7.26
CA LEU A 66 11.10 -3.73 7.72
C LEU A 66 11.89 -3.92 9.02
N CYS A 67 11.20 -4.10 10.12
CA CYS A 67 11.82 -4.27 11.41
C CYS A 67 10.99 -5.09 12.38
N ASP A 68 11.67 -5.87 13.22
CA ASP A 68 11.09 -6.51 14.40
C ASP A 68 11.15 -5.53 15.57
N PHE A 69 10.00 -5.03 15.98
CA PHE A 69 9.85 -4.21 17.18
C PHE A 69 9.60 -5.10 18.38
N VAL A 70 10.43 -4.93 19.40
CA VAL A 70 10.34 -5.67 20.65
C VAL A 70 9.87 -4.75 21.78
N ASN A 71 8.89 -5.21 22.53
CA ASN A 71 8.47 -4.58 23.79
C ASN A 71 8.82 -5.51 24.94
N PRO A 72 9.86 -5.18 25.74
CA PRO A 72 10.31 -6.04 26.85
C PRO A 72 9.30 -6.08 28.01
N GLU A 73 8.48 -5.05 28.19
CA GLU A 73 7.49 -5.01 29.27
C GLU A 73 6.31 -5.95 29.00
N LEU A 74 5.97 -6.13 27.73
CA LEU A 74 4.90 -7.01 27.28
C LEU A 74 5.40 -8.40 26.86
N GLU A 75 6.71 -8.61 26.87
CA GLU A 75 7.37 -9.80 26.28
C GLU A 75 6.87 -10.10 24.86
N ALA A 76 6.65 -9.04 24.07
CA ALA A 76 6.02 -9.12 22.77
C ALA A 76 6.95 -8.67 21.65
N VAL A 77 6.74 -9.30 20.48
CA VAL A 77 7.43 -8.94 19.23
C VAL A 77 6.39 -8.66 18.17
N ALA A 78 6.56 -7.55 17.44
CA ALA A 78 5.75 -7.18 16.28
C ALA A 78 6.69 -6.99 15.08
N ASN A 79 6.54 -7.84 14.05
CA ASN A 79 7.18 -7.59 12.76
C ASN A 79 6.40 -6.51 12.02
N VAL A 80 7.05 -5.42 11.69
CA VAL A 80 6.45 -4.26 11.01
C VAL A 80 7.08 -4.09 9.64
N TYR A 81 6.22 -4.15 8.62
CA TYR A 81 6.58 -3.82 7.25
C TYR A 81 5.76 -2.61 6.78
N VAL A 82 6.43 -1.61 6.25
CA VAL A 82 5.80 -0.47 5.56
C VAL A 82 6.44 -0.35 4.19
N GLY A 83 5.67 -0.42 3.12
CA GLY A 83 6.13 -0.18 1.77
C GLY A 83 5.55 1.11 1.22
N TYR A 84 6.39 1.99 0.71
CA TYR A 84 5.99 3.23 0.06
C TYR A 84 6.12 3.11 -1.46
N HIS A 85 5.09 3.52 -2.16
CA HIS A 85 5.04 3.61 -3.61
C HIS A 85 4.80 5.07 -3.99
N GLN A 86 5.81 5.72 -4.52
CA GLN A 86 5.70 7.12 -4.95
C GLN A 86 4.79 7.32 -6.15
N SER A 87 4.62 6.28 -6.96
CA SER A 87 3.72 6.26 -8.11
C SER A 87 3.21 4.84 -8.35
N GLN A 88 1.94 4.72 -8.69
CA GLN A 88 1.27 3.47 -9.04
C GLN A 88 0.79 3.51 -10.50
N THR A 89 1.61 4.06 -11.40
CA THR A 89 1.35 4.08 -12.84
C THR A 89 2.04 2.91 -13.54
N ARG A 90 1.51 2.51 -14.71
CA ARG A 90 2.04 1.39 -15.49
C ARG A 90 3.44 1.60 -16.07
N ASP A 91 3.93 2.84 -16.08
CA ASP A 91 5.17 3.20 -16.79
C ASP A 91 6.46 2.89 -16.04
N THR A 92 6.40 2.43 -14.80
CA THR A 92 7.59 2.11 -13.99
C THR A 92 8.12 0.69 -14.16
N GLY A 93 7.86 0.05 -15.33
CA GLY A 93 8.62 -1.13 -15.80
C GLY A 93 8.30 -2.49 -15.19
N GLY A 94 7.25 -2.61 -14.39
CA GLY A 94 6.79 -3.89 -13.84
C GLY A 94 5.34 -4.19 -14.24
N SER A 95 5.07 -5.44 -14.60
CA SER A 95 3.70 -5.92 -14.74
C SER A 95 2.99 -5.79 -13.40
N ASP A 96 1.90 -5.04 -13.34
CA ASP A 96 1.03 -4.88 -12.17
C ASP A 96 1.63 -4.12 -10.97
N ASN A 97 2.01 -2.84 -11.16
CA ASN A 97 2.46 -1.93 -10.09
C ASN A 97 1.35 -1.54 -9.09
N LEU A 98 0.24 -2.24 -9.06
CA LEU A 98 -0.75 -2.08 -8.01
C LEU A 98 -0.31 -2.86 -6.78
N ILE A 99 -0.25 -2.19 -5.64
CA ILE A 99 0.03 -2.81 -4.34
C ILE A 99 -0.95 -3.98 -4.13
N HIS A 100 -0.42 -5.20 -4.11
CA HIS A 100 -1.21 -6.39 -3.84
C HIS A 100 -1.48 -6.54 -2.34
N PRO A 101 -2.70 -6.93 -1.95
CA PRO A 101 -2.98 -7.21 -0.54
C PRO A 101 -2.15 -8.43 -0.09
N PRO A 102 -1.67 -8.44 1.16
CA PRO A 102 -0.92 -9.57 1.73
C PRO A 102 -1.60 -10.93 1.58
N GLU A 103 -2.94 -10.95 1.55
CA GLU A 103 -3.74 -12.17 1.34
C GLU A 103 -3.44 -12.90 0.02
N HIS A 104 -2.92 -12.20 -0.99
CA HIS A 104 -2.51 -12.83 -2.25
C HIS A 104 -1.12 -13.47 -2.13
N CYS A 105 -0.25 -12.92 -1.29
CA CYS A 105 1.13 -13.37 -1.12
C CYS A 105 1.26 -14.47 -0.06
N LEU A 106 0.44 -14.45 0.98
CA LEU A 106 0.51 -15.40 2.10
C LEU A 106 0.37 -16.86 1.69
N PRO A 107 -0.61 -17.25 0.83
CA PRO A 107 -0.72 -18.63 0.36
C PRO A 107 0.49 -19.08 -0.43
N GLY A 108 1.07 -18.21 -1.28
CA GLY A 108 2.29 -18.49 -2.03
C GLY A 108 3.53 -18.72 -1.13
N ALA A 109 3.52 -18.19 0.08
CA ALA A 109 4.55 -18.41 1.11
C ALA A 109 4.22 -19.60 2.03
N GLY A 110 3.15 -20.37 1.74
CA GLY A 110 2.74 -21.56 2.48
C GLY A 110 1.97 -21.26 3.78
N TRP A 111 1.30 -20.09 3.85
CA TRP A 111 0.42 -19.75 4.96
C TRP A 111 -1.04 -19.97 4.59
N ASP A 112 -1.79 -20.62 5.45
CA ASP A 112 -3.24 -20.75 5.34
C ASP A 112 -3.92 -19.56 6.02
N ILE A 113 -4.90 -18.96 5.36
CA ILE A 113 -5.73 -17.91 5.95
C ILE A 113 -6.87 -18.57 6.70
N ILE A 114 -6.83 -18.49 8.04
CA ILE A 114 -7.83 -19.09 8.93
C ILE A 114 -9.04 -18.17 9.09
N LYS A 115 -8.78 -16.86 9.20
CA LYS A 115 -9.82 -15.85 9.38
C LYS A 115 -9.35 -14.52 8.79
N SER A 116 -10.28 -13.79 8.17
CA SER A 116 -10.04 -12.44 7.67
C SER A 116 -11.28 -11.59 7.93
N ASP A 117 -11.11 -10.49 8.64
CA ASP A 117 -12.16 -9.52 8.93
C ASP A 117 -11.63 -8.08 8.86
N VAL A 118 -12.52 -7.12 8.68
CA VAL A 118 -12.20 -5.69 8.74
C VAL A 118 -12.58 -5.19 10.12
N VAL A 119 -11.66 -4.50 10.77
CA VAL A 119 -11.84 -3.95 12.10
C VAL A 119 -11.56 -2.47 12.12
N PRO A 120 -12.30 -1.68 12.91
CA PRO A 120 -11.96 -0.27 13.09
C PRO A 120 -10.63 -0.14 13.83
N LEU A 121 -9.86 0.88 13.46
CA LEU A 121 -8.67 1.29 14.20
C LEU A 121 -9.10 2.40 15.17
N GLU A 122 -8.93 2.15 16.46
CA GLU A 122 -9.17 3.13 17.53
C GLU A 122 -7.99 4.12 17.64
N LEU A 123 -7.54 4.63 16.49
CA LEU A 123 -6.51 5.65 16.40
C LEU A 123 -7.16 7.03 16.29
N GLY A 124 -6.52 8.06 16.82
CA GLY A 124 -7.09 9.41 16.85
C GLY A 124 -7.49 10.02 15.50
N PHE A 125 -7.04 9.42 14.40
CA PHE A 125 -7.42 9.79 13.02
C PHE A 125 -8.45 8.84 12.38
N GLY A 126 -8.90 7.80 13.10
CA GLY A 126 -9.88 6.82 12.61
C GLY A 126 -9.34 5.91 11.50
N GLY A 127 -10.24 5.16 10.89
CA GLY A 127 -9.93 4.26 9.77
C GLY A 127 -10.21 2.79 10.07
N GLU A 128 -9.93 1.93 9.10
CA GLU A 128 -10.13 0.48 9.20
C GLU A 128 -8.84 -0.25 8.82
N ALA A 129 -8.57 -1.37 9.50
CA ALA A 129 -7.54 -2.32 9.11
C ALA A 129 -8.15 -3.69 8.81
N LYS A 130 -7.46 -4.45 8.00
CA LYS A 130 -7.76 -5.85 7.82
C LYS A 130 -7.00 -6.65 8.87
N ARG A 131 -7.73 -7.45 9.63
CA ARG A 131 -7.19 -8.39 10.63
C ARG A 131 -7.27 -9.79 10.07
N VAL A 132 -6.12 -10.45 9.97
CA VAL A 132 -6.01 -11.79 9.39
C VAL A 132 -5.31 -12.72 10.38
N ILE A 133 -5.90 -13.88 10.63
CA ILE A 133 -5.26 -14.97 11.35
C ILE A 133 -4.73 -15.95 10.33
N ILE A 134 -3.44 -16.21 10.36
CA ILE A 134 -2.75 -17.12 9.45
C ILE A 134 -2.14 -18.28 10.24
N ALA A 135 -2.02 -19.43 9.58
CA ALA A 135 -1.38 -20.62 10.14
C ALA A 135 -0.41 -21.25 9.14
N LYS A 136 0.69 -21.80 9.66
CA LYS A 136 1.64 -22.62 8.90
C LYS A 136 2.18 -23.72 9.80
N GLY A 137 1.71 -24.94 9.57
CA GLY A 137 1.93 -26.05 10.51
C GLY A 137 1.31 -25.74 11.88
N ASN A 138 2.13 -25.78 12.93
CA ASN A 138 1.69 -25.47 14.31
C ASN A 138 1.77 -23.97 14.66
N ASN A 139 2.31 -23.15 13.79
CA ASN A 139 2.47 -21.72 14.05
C ASN A 139 1.20 -20.97 13.63
N ARG A 140 0.79 -20.00 14.47
CA ARG A 140 -0.30 -19.07 14.17
C ARG A 140 0.17 -17.66 14.40
N ASN A 141 -0.11 -16.79 13.42
CA ASN A 141 0.21 -15.38 13.52
C ASN A 141 -1.04 -14.53 13.31
N LEU A 142 -1.07 -13.41 13.99
CA LEU A 142 -2.06 -12.36 13.83
C LEU A 142 -1.43 -11.25 12.98
N VAL A 143 -2.07 -10.91 11.87
CA VAL A 143 -1.60 -9.90 10.92
C VAL A 143 -2.63 -8.79 10.83
N TYR A 144 -2.18 -7.55 10.97
CA TYR A 144 -2.97 -6.37 10.65
C TYR A 144 -2.36 -5.68 9.44
N PHE A 145 -3.18 -5.29 8.47
CA PHE A 145 -2.71 -4.46 7.39
C PHE A 145 -3.76 -3.47 6.90
N TRP A 146 -3.29 -2.38 6.34
CA TRP A 146 -4.10 -1.34 5.74
C TRP A 146 -3.30 -0.61 4.66
N TYR A 147 -4.00 0.17 3.85
CA TYR A 147 -3.39 1.13 2.94
C TYR A 147 -3.55 2.51 3.54
N GLN A 148 -2.50 3.30 3.46
CA GLN A 148 -2.53 4.68 3.93
C GLN A 148 -2.19 5.62 2.77
N SER A 149 -3.07 6.55 2.50
CA SER A 149 -2.90 7.52 1.43
C SER A 149 -3.63 8.82 1.78
N ARG A 150 -2.88 9.91 1.83
CA ARG A 150 -3.40 11.27 2.02
C ARG A 150 -4.35 11.42 3.21
N GLY A 151 -3.93 10.91 4.36
CA GLY A 151 -4.69 10.95 5.62
C GLY A 151 -5.85 9.96 5.70
N ARG A 152 -6.03 9.10 4.69
CA ARG A 152 -7.01 8.01 4.74
C ARG A 152 -6.33 6.70 5.12
N VAL A 153 -7.00 5.93 5.96
CA VAL A 153 -6.64 4.56 6.34
C VAL A 153 -7.71 3.62 5.81
N ILE A 154 -7.32 2.73 4.89
CA ILE A 154 -8.23 1.96 4.05
C ILE A 154 -7.90 0.47 4.17
N ALA A 155 -8.86 -0.35 4.59
CA ALA A 155 -8.71 -1.80 4.68
C ALA A 155 -9.06 -2.53 3.38
N ARG A 156 -9.96 -1.94 2.56
CA ARG A 156 -10.57 -2.64 1.43
C ARG A 156 -9.88 -2.27 0.12
N ASN A 157 -9.49 -3.29 -0.65
CA ASN A 157 -8.77 -3.10 -1.90
C ASN A 157 -9.56 -2.29 -2.95
N HIS A 158 -10.88 -2.50 -3.04
CA HIS A 158 -11.71 -1.74 -3.99
C HIS A 158 -11.80 -0.25 -3.64
N GLU A 159 -11.83 0.10 -2.35
CA GLU A 159 -11.79 1.49 -1.89
C GLU A 159 -10.43 2.13 -2.20
N LYS A 160 -9.32 1.39 -1.96
CA LYS A 160 -7.98 1.84 -2.34
C LYS A 160 -7.92 2.20 -3.83
N VAL A 161 -8.40 1.30 -4.71
CA VAL A 161 -8.38 1.52 -6.16
C VAL A 161 -9.25 2.72 -6.54
N LEU A 162 -10.44 2.85 -5.94
CA LEU A 162 -11.32 4.00 -6.19
C LEU A 162 -10.66 5.31 -5.78
N TYR A 163 -10.09 5.38 -4.58
CA TYR A 163 -9.42 6.60 -4.11
C TYR A 163 -8.17 6.92 -4.93
N MET A 164 -7.38 5.91 -5.32
CA MET A 164 -6.25 6.11 -6.22
C MET A 164 -6.69 6.75 -7.53
N PHE A 165 -7.77 6.24 -8.14
CA PHE A 165 -8.32 6.79 -9.37
C PHE A 165 -8.83 8.23 -9.19
N LEU A 166 -9.59 8.50 -8.14
CA LEU A 166 -10.10 9.84 -7.83
C LEU A 166 -8.97 10.84 -7.55
N ASP A 167 -7.96 10.42 -6.82
CA ASP A 167 -6.82 11.28 -6.51
C ASP A 167 -5.93 11.54 -7.74
N ARG A 168 -5.77 10.53 -8.61
CA ARG A 168 -5.14 10.74 -9.92
C ARG A 168 -5.93 11.77 -10.73
N ALA A 169 -7.25 11.61 -10.80
CA ALA A 169 -8.13 12.49 -11.56
C ALA A 169 -8.20 13.91 -11.02
N THR A 170 -8.08 14.11 -9.71
CA THR A 170 -8.28 15.44 -9.08
C THR A 170 -6.98 16.12 -8.64
N LYS A 171 -5.93 15.35 -8.34
CA LYS A 171 -4.69 15.86 -7.72
C LYS A 171 -3.43 15.48 -8.50
N GLY A 172 -3.54 14.68 -9.57
CA GLY A 172 -2.39 14.18 -10.33
C GLY A 172 -1.47 13.26 -9.54
N ARG A 173 -1.99 12.49 -8.54
CA ARG A 173 -1.20 11.65 -7.63
C ARG A 173 -1.76 10.24 -7.55
N THR A 174 -0.85 9.25 -7.41
CA THR A 174 -1.19 7.83 -7.22
C THR A 174 -0.49 7.20 -6.00
N ASP A 175 0.30 8.00 -5.25
CA ASP A 175 1.00 7.60 -4.03
C ASP A 175 0.06 7.24 -2.87
#